data_7277a814825104a56ff0243434fb7df0
#
_entry.id   7277a814825104a56ff0243434fb7df0
#
_cell.length_a   1.000
_cell.length_b   1.000
_cell.length_c   1.000
_cell.angle_alpha   90.00
_cell.angle_beta   90.00
_cell.angle_gamma   90.00
#
_symmetry.space_group_name_H-M   'P 1'
#
loop_
_entity.id
_entity.type
_entity.pdbx_description
1 polymer ?
#
loop_
_entity_poly.entity_id
_entity_poly.type
_entity_poly.pdbx_seq_one_letter_code
_entity_poly.pdbx_strand_id
1 'polypeptide(L)'
;MADLKRTQPLARDAMAYVLAGGRGSRLKELTDRRAKPAVYFGGKTRIIDFALSNALNSGIRRLGVATQYKAHSLIRHLQRGWNFLRPERNESFDILPASQRVSETQWYEGTADAVYQNIDIIEAYGPEYMVILAGDHIYKMDYELMLRQHVDASADVTVGCLEVPRMEATGFGVMHVDGKDNIIAFVEKPADPPGIPDKPEFALASMGIYVFKTNFLMEQLRRDAAEPGSSRDFGKDIIPYIVQHGKAIAHRFAKSCVRSTAENEAYWRDVGTVDAYWEANIDLTDITPELDLYDRDWPIWTYAELKPPAKFVHDEDGRRGSAVSSLVSGDCIVSGASLKRSLIFTGARINSYSTLEEVVMLPDVHVGRNAKLKRVVIDHGVRIPEGLVIGEDPVLDAKRFRVSEKGICLVTQDMIDKLGL
;
A
#
# COMPACT_ATOMS: atom_id res chain seq x y z
N MET A 1 -28.89 29.20 7.05
CA MET A 1 -28.70 27.75 7.23
C MET A 1 -27.54 27.15 6.42
N ALA A 2 -27.02 27.83 5.41
CA ALA A 2 -25.89 27.34 4.59
C ALA A 2 -24.51 27.41 5.28
N ASP A 3 -24.31 28.30 6.25
CA ASP A 3 -22.98 28.49 6.88
C ASP A 3 -22.67 27.53 8.03
N LEU A 4 -23.67 26.93 8.66
CA LEU A 4 -23.46 25.98 9.77
C LEU A 4 -22.99 24.57 9.27
N LYS A 5 -23.30 24.21 8.03
CA LYS A 5 -22.83 22.95 7.43
C LYS A 5 -21.33 22.97 7.06
N ARG A 6 -20.71 24.13 6.90
CA ARG A 6 -19.29 24.28 6.54
C ARG A 6 -18.32 24.04 7.70
N THR A 7 -18.81 23.94 8.93
CA THR A 7 -17.96 23.71 10.12
C THR A 7 -17.77 22.25 10.49
N GLN A 8 -18.55 21.32 9.92
CA GLN A 8 -18.34 19.88 10.14
C GLN A 8 -17.30 19.34 9.15
N PRO A 9 -16.44 18.38 9.60
CA PRO A 9 -15.51 17.70 8.71
C PRO A 9 -16.26 16.94 7.61
N LEU A 10 -15.91 17.18 6.33
CA LEU A 10 -16.52 16.51 5.18
C LEU A 10 -16.29 15.00 5.20
N ALA A 11 -15.18 14.56 5.80
CA ALA A 11 -14.84 13.16 5.97
C ALA A 11 -15.91 12.35 6.71
N ARG A 12 -16.74 12.98 7.56
CA ARG A 12 -17.87 12.32 8.26
C ARG A 12 -18.98 11.89 7.30
N ASP A 13 -19.20 12.65 6.24
CA ASP A 13 -20.21 12.39 5.22
C ASP A 13 -19.66 11.56 4.05
N ALA A 14 -18.38 11.20 4.10
CA ALA A 14 -17.70 10.40 3.08
C ALA A 14 -17.63 8.90 3.44
N MET A 15 -17.53 8.07 2.39
CA MET A 15 -17.14 6.67 2.48
C MET A 15 -15.83 6.45 1.73
N ALA A 16 -14.86 5.81 2.36
CA ALA A 16 -13.66 5.36 1.68
C ALA A 16 -13.87 3.94 1.13
N TYR A 17 -13.56 3.77 -0.14
CA TYR A 17 -13.69 2.50 -0.84
C TYR A 17 -12.31 2.07 -1.37
N VAL A 18 -11.73 1.03 -0.74
CA VAL A 18 -10.37 0.57 -1.02
C VAL A 18 -10.40 -0.59 -2.03
N LEU A 19 -9.73 -0.40 -3.15
CA LEU A 19 -9.55 -1.40 -4.19
C LEU A 19 -8.36 -2.30 -3.85
N ALA A 20 -8.62 -3.54 -3.45
CA ALA A 20 -7.62 -4.49 -2.97
C ALA A 20 -7.53 -5.78 -3.82
N GLY A 21 -7.86 -5.69 -5.13
CA GLY A 21 -7.97 -6.83 -6.05
C GLY A 21 -6.73 -7.14 -6.90
N GLY A 22 -5.68 -6.35 -6.86
CA GLY A 22 -4.51 -6.47 -7.73
C GLY A 22 -3.70 -7.76 -7.51
N ARG A 23 -3.26 -8.42 -8.62
CA ARG A 23 -2.45 -9.66 -8.58
C ARG A 23 -1.04 -9.44 -8.01
N GLY A 24 -0.45 -8.25 -8.19
CA GLY A 24 0.88 -7.92 -7.68
C GLY A 24 2.02 -8.77 -8.26
N SER A 25 1.89 -9.24 -9.50
CA SER A 25 2.81 -10.21 -10.13
C SER A 25 4.29 -9.79 -10.16
N ARG A 26 4.57 -8.48 -10.08
CA ARG A 26 5.93 -7.94 -10.04
C ARG A 26 6.65 -8.20 -8.70
N LEU A 27 5.91 -8.48 -7.62
CA LEU A 27 6.45 -8.92 -6.32
C LEU A 27 6.80 -10.41 -6.31
N LYS A 28 6.59 -11.10 -7.45
CA LYS A 28 6.98 -12.49 -7.64
C LYS A 28 6.37 -13.41 -6.55
N GLU A 29 7.18 -14.27 -5.96
CA GLU A 29 6.76 -15.29 -5.01
C GLU A 29 6.14 -14.71 -3.72
N LEU A 30 6.41 -13.45 -3.37
CA LEU A 30 5.74 -12.78 -2.23
C LEU A 30 4.21 -12.69 -2.40
N THR A 31 3.72 -12.76 -3.64
CA THR A 31 2.30 -12.70 -3.96
C THR A 31 1.72 -14.02 -4.48
N ASP A 32 2.49 -15.12 -4.41
CA ASP A 32 2.00 -16.43 -4.84
C ASP A 32 0.85 -16.96 -3.97
N ARG A 33 0.86 -16.62 -2.68
CA ARG A 33 -0.14 -17.10 -1.70
C ARG A 33 -1.00 -15.98 -1.11
N ARG A 34 -0.80 -14.72 -1.52
CA ARG A 34 -1.50 -13.54 -0.99
C ARG A 34 -1.61 -12.42 -2.02
N ALA A 35 -2.65 -11.58 -1.92
CA ALA A 35 -2.76 -10.35 -2.71
C ALA A 35 -1.69 -9.33 -2.27
N LYS A 36 -1.26 -8.41 -3.17
CA LYS A 36 -0.28 -7.35 -2.86
C LYS A 36 -0.68 -6.54 -1.62
N PRO A 37 -1.93 -6.08 -1.44
CA PRO A 37 -2.34 -5.36 -0.23
C PRO A 37 -2.15 -6.13 1.09
N ALA A 38 -2.07 -7.47 1.02
CA ALA A 38 -1.86 -8.33 2.18
C ALA A 38 -0.39 -8.60 2.52
N VAL A 39 0.55 -8.11 1.72
CA VAL A 39 1.99 -8.26 1.99
C VAL A 39 2.36 -7.45 3.22
N TYR A 40 3.23 -8.01 4.05
CA TYR A 40 3.72 -7.38 5.28
C TYR A 40 4.62 -6.18 4.98
N PHE A 41 4.57 -5.14 5.81
CA PHE A 41 5.39 -3.95 5.66
C PHE A 41 5.73 -3.34 7.03
N GLY A 42 6.92 -2.72 7.17
CA GLY A 42 7.30 -1.92 8.33
C GLY A 42 7.38 -2.68 9.66
N GLY A 43 7.59 -4.00 9.62
CA GLY A 43 7.78 -4.85 10.81
C GLY A 43 6.48 -5.36 11.45
N LYS A 44 5.35 -4.67 11.27
CA LYS A 44 4.11 -4.98 11.99
C LYS A 44 2.86 -4.90 11.14
N THR A 45 2.81 -4.01 10.15
CA THR A 45 1.64 -3.70 9.33
C THR A 45 1.56 -4.55 8.07
N ARG A 46 0.50 -4.33 7.30
CA ARG A 46 0.37 -4.75 5.90
C ARG A 46 0.18 -3.52 5.02
N ILE A 47 0.45 -3.65 3.73
CA ILE A 47 0.38 -2.53 2.79
C ILE A 47 -0.98 -1.83 2.85
N ILE A 48 -2.09 -2.58 2.91
CA ILE A 48 -3.45 -2.02 2.95
C ILE A 48 -3.72 -1.15 4.20
N ASP A 49 -3.02 -1.42 5.31
CA ASP A 49 -3.24 -0.68 6.55
C ASP A 49 -2.94 0.81 6.40
N PHE A 50 -2.10 1.21 5.43
CA PHE A 50 -1.80 2.63 5.15
C PHE A 50 -3.01 3.37 4.59
N ALA A 51 -3.64 2.86 3.54
CA ALA A 51 -4.83 3.48 2.95
C ALA A 51 -6.00 3.55 3.95
N LEU A 52 -6.23 2.46 4.69
CA LEU A 52 -7.26 2.40 5.73
C LEU A 52 -6.97 3.33 6.91
N SER A 53 -5.72 3.41 7.37
CA SER A 53 -5.31 4.32 8.44
C SER A 53 -5.45 5.78 8.03
N ASN A 54 -5.06 6.13 6.81
CA ASN A 54 -5.25 7.48 6.29
C ASN A 54 -6.74 7.85 6.28
N ALA A 55 -7.63 6.95 5.84
CA ALA A 55 -9.07 7.20 5.85
C ALA A 55 -9.60 7.42 7.29
N LEU A 56 -9.20 6.56 8.22
CA LEU A 56 -9.61 6.66 9.63
C LEU A 56 -9.07 7.94 10.29
N ASN A 57 -7.79 8.26 10.09
CA ASN A 57 -7.15 9.44 10.65
C ASN A 57 -7.70 10.73 10.04
N SER A 58 -8.09 10.74 8.76
CA SER A 58 -8.80 11.86 8.12
C SER A 58 -10.22 12.08 8.64
N GLY A 59 -10.74 11.17 9.48
CA GLY A 59 -12.09 11.29 10.03
C GLY A 59 -13.18 10.50 9.30
N ILE A 60 -12.86 9.78 8.24
CA ILE A 60 -13.80 8.88 7.55
C ILE A 60 -14.12 7.69 8.47
N ARG A 61 -15.40 7.32 8.56
CA ARG A 61 -15.88 6.26 9.46
C ARG A 61 -16.65 5.16 8.75
N ARG A 62 -16.81 5.26 7.44
CA ARG A 62 -17.42 4.23 6.60
C ARG A 62 -16.36 3.73 5.64
N LEU A 63 -15.95 2.49 5.78
CA LEU A 63 -14.85 1.89 5.03
C LEU A 63 -15.35 0.63 4.32
N GLY A 64 -15.17 0.58 3.01
CA GLY A 64 -15.41 -0.60 2.19
C GLY A 64 -14.11 -1.10 1.57
N VAL A 65 -13.88 -2.41 1.54
CA VAL A 65 -12.69 -3.02 0.93
C VAL A 65 -13.11 -4.06 -0.08
N ALA A 66 -12.94 -3.74 -1.37
CA ALA A 66 -13.17 -4.70 -2.46
C ALA A 66 -12.00 -5.68 -2.57
N THR A 67 -12.30 -6.97 -2.44
CA THR A 67 -11.28 -8.04 -2.51
C THR A 67 -11.61 -9.02 -3.63
N GLN A 68 -10.59 -9.54 -4.30
CA GLN A 68 -10.78 -10.49 -5.41
C GLN A 68 -9.78 -11.64 -5.35
N TYR A 69 -8.53 -11.41 -5.72
CA TYR A 69 -7.54 -12.45 -5.94
C TYR A 69 -6.81 -12.81 -4.64
N LYS A 70 -6.68 -14.13 -4.33
CA LYS A 70 -5.95 -14.66 -3.15
C LYS A 70 -6.27 -13.92 -1.85
N ALA A 71 -7.56 -13.59 -1.65
CA ALA A 71 -8.02 -12.68 -0.60
C ALA A 71 -8.01 -13.28 0.82
N HIS A 72 -7.88 -14.60 1.00
CA HIS A 72 -8.06 -15.24 2.31
C HIS A 72 -7.20 -14.63 3.42
N SER A 73 -5.90 -14.43 3.17
CA SER A 73 -5.00 -13.84 4.19
C SER A 73 -5.31 -12.36 4.45
N LEU A 74 -5.79 -11.63 3.42
CA LEU A 74 -6.24 -10.26 3.52
C LEU A 74 -7.51 -10.17 4.35
N ILE A 75 -8.54 -10.93 4.00
CA ILE A 75 -9.83 -10.98 4.71
C ILE A 75 -9.61 -11.29 6.19
N ARG A 76 -8.81 -12.30 6.50
CA ARG A 76 -8.48 -12.66 7.89
C ARG A 76 -7.78 -11.53 8.65
N HIS A 77 -6.88 -10.79 8.00
CA HIS A 77 -6.22 -9.64 8.59
C HIS A 77 -7.22 -8.51 8.89
N LEU A 78 -8.06 -8.18 7.91
CA LEU A 78 -9.08 -7.14 8.03
C LEU A 78 -10.10 -7.45 9.13
N GLN A 79 -10.63 -8.67 9.17
CA GLN A 79 -11.57 -9.11 10.21
C GLN A 79 -11.01 -9.01 11.61
N ARG A 80 -9.70 -9.27 11.79
CA ARG A 80 -9.05 -9.23 13.10
C ARG A 80 -8.60 -7.84 13.52
N GLY A 81 -8.13 -7.03 12.57
CA GLY A 81 -7.52 -5.74 12.84
C GLY A 81 -8.46 -4.55 12.77
N TRP A 82 -9.54 -4.65 11.99
CA TRP A 82 -10.38 -3.50 11.63
C TRP A 82 -11.82 -3.60 12.16
N ASN A 83 -12.13 -4.57 13.01
CA ASN A 83 -13.47 -4.80 13.58
C ASN A 83 -13.69 -3.97 14.88
N PHE A 84 -13.32 -2.70 14.88
CA PHE A 84 -13.51 -1.79 16.04
C PHE A 84 -14.48 -0.63 15.74
N LEU A 85 -14.91 -0.44 14.50
CA LEU A 85 -15.92 0.54 14.12
C LEU A 85 -17.30 0.13 14.63
N ARG A 86 -18.12 1.11 15.01
CA ARG A 86 -19.38 0.90 15.73
C ARG A 86 -20.57 1.34 14.90
N PRO A 87 -21.42 0.42 14.42
CA PRO A 87 -22.61 0.75 13.62
C PRO A 87 -23.57 1.72 14.33
N GLU A 88 -23.65 1.66 15.66
CA GLU A 88 -24.47 2.58 16.47
C GLU A 88 -24.01 4.05 16.39
N ARG A 89 -22.79 4.28 15.92
CA ARG A 89 -22.19 5.61 15.68
C ARG A 89 -22.20 6.01 14.22
N ASN A 90 -22.93 5.26 13.38
CA ASN A 90 -22.89 5.42 11.92
C ASN A 90 -21.47 5.19 11.34
N GLU A 91 -20.78 4.20 11.89
CA GLU A 91 -19.46 3.74 11.45
C GLU A 91 -19.59 2.33 10.88
N SER A 92 -18.88 2.02 9.78
CA SER A 92 -18.92 0.69 9.18
C SER A 92 -17.56 0.27 8.61
N PHE A 93 -17.35 -1.03 8.62
CA PHE A 93 -16.23 -1.67 7.94
C PHE A 93 -16.73 -2.90 7.18
N ASP A 94 -16.76 -2.82 5.85
CA ASP A 94 -17.28 -3.86 4.99
C ASP A 94 -16.20 -4.49 4.14
N ILE A 95 -16.12 -5.81 4.13
CA ILE A 95 -15.30 -6.56 3.20
C ILE A 95 -16.20 -7.03 2.07
N LEU A 96 -15.92 -6.57 0.86
CA LEU A 96 -16.73 -6.77 -0.33
C LEU A 96 -15.96 -7.69 -1.29
N PRO A 97 -16.09 -9.02 -1.12
CA PRO A 97 -15.44 -9.96 -2.03
C PRO A 97 -16.14 -9.94 -3.39
N ALA A 98 -15.37 -10.10 -4.46
CA ALA A 98 -15.93 -10.35 -5.77
C ALA A 98 -16.85 -11.56 -5.66
N SER A 99 -18.13 -11.35 -5.86
CA SER A 99 -19.18 -12.37 -5.78
C SER A 99 -19.95 -12.40 -7.08
N GLN A 100 -20.57 -13.55 -7.39
CA GLN A 100 -21.41 -13.76 -8.57
C GLN A 100 -22.77 -13.02 -8.45
N ARG A 101 -22.77 -11.75 -7.99
CA ARG A 101 -23.99 -10.99 -7.74
C ARG A 101 -24.68 -10.52 -9.01
N VAL A 102 -23.93 -10.24 -10.06
CA VAL A 102 -24.42 -9.70 -11.33
C VAL A 102 -24.44 -10.75 -12.42
N SER A 103 -23.50 -11.71 -12.42
CA SER A 103 -23.52 -12.88 -13.30
C SER A 103 -22.85 -14.07 -12.63
N GLU A 104 -23.31 -15.31 -12.93
CA GLU A 104 -22.82 -16.54 -12.29
C GLU A 104 -21.35 -16.89 -12.63
N THR A 105 -20.68 -16.13 -13.51
CA THR A 105 -19.35 -16.47 -14.05
C THR A 105 -18.32 -15.35 -13.99
N GLN A 106 -18.67 -14.14 -13.56
CA GLN A 106 -17.77 -12.98 -13.71
C GLN A 106 -17.23 -12.46 -12.38
N TRP A 107 -15.89 -12.37 -12.32
CA TRP A 107 -15.12 -11.60 -11.34
C TRP A 107 -15.19 -10.12 -11.70
N TYR A 108 -14.67 -9.21 -10.84
CA TYR A 108 -14.51 -7.82 -11.22
C TYR A 108 -13.66 -7.70 -12.49
N GLU A 109 -14.19 -7.10 -13.53
CA GLU A 109 -13.53 -6.93 -14.83
C GLU A 109 -12.50 -5.82 -14.79
N GLY A 110 -12.77 -4.76 -14.01
CA GLY A 110 -11.91 -3.61 -13.83
C GLY A 110 -12.10 -2.94 -12.47
N THR A 111 -11.38 -1.86 -12.24
CA THR A 111 -11.42 -1.11 -10.99
C THR A 111 -12.76 -0.40 -10.77
N ALA A 112 -13.39 0.09 -11.83
CA ALA A 112 -14.71 0.71 -11.77
C ALA A 112 -15.81 -0.34 -11.57
N ASP A 113 -15.67 -1.53 -12.17
CA ASP A 113 -16.59 -2.63 -11.98
C ASP A 113 -16.64 -3.11 -10.53
N ALA A 114 -15.51 -3.09 -9.82
CA ALA A 114 -15.46 -3.43 -8.40
C ALA A 114 -16.31 -2.49 -7.52
N VAL A 115 -16.52 -1.25 -7.94
CA VAL A 115 -17.43 -0.30 -7.28
C VAL A 115 -18.85 -0.50 -7.78
N TYR A 116 -19.03 -0.65 -9.10
CA TYR A 116 -20.34 -0.83 -9.75
C TYR A 116 -21.12 -2.01 -9.17
N GLN A 117 -20.49 -3.17 -9.02
CA GLN A 117 -21.15 -4.37 -8.49
C GLN A 117 -21.57 -4.24 -7.02
N ASN A 118 -21.16 -3.20 -6.29
CA ASN A 118 -21.50 -2.94 -4.89
C ASN A 118 -22.27 -1.64 -4.69
N ILE A 119 -22.87 -1.08 -5.74
CA ILE A 119 -23.64 0.18 -5.68
C ILE A 119 -24.76 0.08 -4.63
N ASP A 120 -25.48 -1.03 -4.56
CA ASP A 120 -26.57 -1.24 -3.61
C ASP A 120 -26.13 -1.11 -2.15
N ILE A 121 -24.95 -1.60 -1.83
CA ILE A 121 -24.35 -1.47 -0.49
C ILE A 121 -23.96 -0.02 -0.21
N ILE A 122 -23.33 0.65 -1.18
CA ILE A 122 -22.92 2.06 -1.04
C ILE A 122 -24.15 2.96 -0.87
N GLU A 123 -25.19 2.76 -1.68
CA GLU A 123 -26.44 3.51 -1.59
C GLU A 123 -27.17 3.30 -0.26
N ALA A 124 -27.10 2.08 0.31
CA ALA A 124 -27.67 1.81 1.64
C ALA A 124 -27.00 2.61 2.77
N TYR A 125 -25.71 2.92 2.65
CA TYR A 125 -25.00 3.80 3.60
C TYR A 125 -25.25 5.28 3.34
N GLY A 126 -25.63 5.67 2.13
CA GLY A 126 -25.96 7.04 1.72
C GLY A 126 -24.84 8.06 1.98
N PRO A 127 -23.57 7.79 1.66
CA PRO A 127 -22.51 8.80 1.81
C PRO A 127 -22.73 9.96 0.83
N GLU A 128 -22.37 11.18 1.20
CA GLU A 128 -22.40 12.32 0.29
C GLU A 128 -21.22 12.28 -0.71
N TYR A 129 -20.06 11.80 -0.23
CA TYR A 129 -18.83 11.70 -1.02
C TYR A 129 -18.26 10.29 -1.00
N MET A 130 -17.67 9.90 -2.13
CA MET A 130 -16.90 8.66 -2.26
C MET A 130 -15.41 8.99 -2.41
N VAL A 131 -14.57 8.37 -1.59
CA VAL A 131 -13.12 8.40 -1.70
C VAL A 131 -12.66 7.02 -2.16
N ILE A 132 -12.31 6.90 -3.43
CA ILE A 132 -11.82 5.65 -4.02
C ILE A 132 -10.31 5.60 -3.83
N LEU A 133 -9.79 4.51 -3.29
CA LEU A 133 -8.40 4.35 -2.88
C LEU A 133 -7.78 3.09 -3.48
N ALA A 134 -6.57 3.22 -4.01
CA ALA A 134 -5.71 2.07 -4.27
C ALA A 134 -5.18 1.52 -2.92
N GLY A 135 -5.34 0.22 -2.67
CA GLY A 135 -4.96 -0.44 -1.41
C GLY A 135 -3.54 -1.00 -1.38
N ASP A 136 -2.67 -0.57 -2.28
CA ASP A 136 -1.37 -1.21 -2.53
C ASP A 136 -0.15 -0.27 -2.53
N HIS A 137 -0.31 0.94 -1.97
CA HIS A 137 0.74 1.96 -1.86
C HIS A 137 1.06 2.31 -0.40
N ILE A 138 2.27 2.80 -0.16
CA ILE A 138 2.76 3.23 1.15
C ILE A 138 2.88 4.76 1.16
N TYR A 139 2.07 5.43 1.98
CA TYR A 139 2.04 6.88 2.14
C TYR A 139 1.22 7.30 3.36
N LYS A 140 1.37 8.55 3.79
CA LYS A 140 0.49 9.20 4.77
C LYS A 140 -0.19 10.42 4.13
N MET A 141 -1.53 10.49 4.21
CA MET A 141 -2.31 11.55 3.55
C MET A 141 -3.58 11.86 4.33
N ASP A 142 -3.89 13.15 4.49
CA ASP A 142 -5.16 13.63 5.00
C ASP A 142 -6.16 13.85 3.85
N TYR A 143 -7.16 12.96 3.76
CA TYR A 143 -8.20 13.04 2.73
C TYR A 143 -9.21 14.16 2.97
N GLU A 144 -9.35 14.69 4.19
CA GLU A 144 -10.20 15.84 4.46
C GLU A 144 -9.78 17.06 3.63
N LEU A 145 -8.46 17.27 3.45
CA LEU A 145 -7.95 18.36 2.63
C LEU A 145 -8.28 18.20 1.15
N MET A 146 -8.27 16.97 0.65
CA MET A 146 -8.67 16.68 -0.74
C MET A 146 -10.19 16.83 -0.93
N LEU A 147 -11.00 16.39 0.06
CA LEU A 147 -12.45 16.58 0.07
C LEU A 147 -12.82 18.05 0.07
N ARG A 148 -12.13 18.89 0.86
CA ARG A 148 -12.34 20.35 0.86
C ARG A 148 -12.05 20.97 -0.51
N GLN A 149 -10.91 20.64 -1.12
CA GLN A 149 -10.60 21.13 -2.46
C GLN A 149 -11.69 20.71 -3.48
N HIS A 150 -12.18 19.48 -3.40
CA HIS A 150 -13.25 18.97 -4.26
C HIS A 150 -14.53 19.80 -4.14
N VAL A 151 -14.95 20.10 -2.91
CA VAL A 151 -16.17 20.88 -2.64
C VAL A 151 -15.99 22.34 -3.01
N ASP A 152 -14.89 22.97 -2.60
CA ASP A 152 -14.61 24.39 -2.87
C ASP A 152 -14.50 24.68 -4.37
N ALA A 153 -13.95 23.73 -5.11
CA ALA A 153 -13.85 23.82 -6.56
C ALA A 153 -15.15 23.44 -7.27
N SER A 154 -16.16 22.90 -6.59
CA SER A 154 -17.35 22.30 -7.20
C SER A 154 -16.97 21.33 -8.31
N ALA A 155 -16.02 20.45 -8.06
CA ALA A 155 -15.51 19.47 -9.01
C ALA A 155 -16.48 18.27 -9.14
N ASP A 156 -16.49 17.63 -10.32
CA ASP A 156 -17.16 16.35 -10.53
C ASP A 156 -16.26 15.20 -10.10
N VAL A 157 -14.95 15.34 -10.36
CA VAL A 157 -13.92 14.45 -9.84
C VAL A 157 -12.69 15.24 -9.41
N THR A 158 -12.08 14.82 -8.30
CA THR A 158 -10.74 15.26 -7.89
C THR A 158 -9.81 14.05 -7.90
N VAL A 159 -8.66 14.17 -8.56
CA VAL A 159 -7.67 13.09 -8.72
C VAL A 159 -6.44 13.42 -7.90
N GLY A 160 -6.07 12.55 -6.94
CA GLY A 160 -4.83 12.65 -6.21
C GLY A 160 -3.63 12.33 -7.09
N CYS A 161 -2.61 13.20 -7.09
CA CYS A 161 -1.45 13.09 -7.97
C CYS A 161 -0.14 13.44 -7.31
N LEU A 162 0.91 12.82 -7.84
CA LEU A 162 2.32 13.06 -7.49
C LEU A 162 3.00 13.88 -8.59
N GLU A 163 3.89 14.77 -8.19
CA GLU A 163 4.89 15.34 -9.08
C GLU A 163 6.07 14.37 -9.18
N VAL A 164 6.29 13.81 -10.37
CA VAL A 164 7.40 12.88 -10.63
C VAL A 164 8.18 13.32 -11.87
N PRO A 165 9.48 13.00 -11.98
CA PRO A 165 10.23 13.25 -13.22
C PRO A 165 9.50 12.61 -14.42
N ARG A 166 9.41 13.31 -15.56
CA ARG A 166 8.66 12.86 -16.74
C ARG A 166 9.04 11.44 -17.18
N MET A 167 10.32 11.11 -17.11
CA MET A 167 10.82 9.78 -17.51
C MET A 167 10.26 8.65 -16.63
N GLU A 168 9.95 8.94 -15.37
CA GLU A 168 9.38 7.97 -14.42
C GLU A 168 7.86 7.86 -14.56
N ALA A 169 7.21 8.87 -15.13
CA ALA A 169 5.76 8.93 -15.26
C ALA A 169 5.18 7.95 -16.29
N THR A 170 5.99 7.36 -17.15
CA THR A 170 5.56 6.42 -18.22
C THR A 170 4.83 5.16 -17.71
N GLY A 171 4.99 4.81 -16.42
CA GLY A 171 4.32 3.69 -15.77
C GLY A 171 2.94 3.99 -15.20
N PHE A 172 2.50 5.26 -15.21
CA PHE A 172 1.31 5.76 -14.51
C PHE A 172 0.28 6.35 -15.48
N GLY A 173 -0.96 6.52 -15.00
CA GLY A 173 -1.89 7.46 -15.60
C GLY A 173 -1.39 8.89 -15.35
N VAL A 174 -1.28 9.71 -16.38
CA VAL A 174 -0.71 11.06 -16.31
C VAL A 174 -1.74 12.11 -16.68
N MET A 175 -1.78 13.18 -15.90
CA MET A 175 -2.67 14.31 -16.11
C MET A 175 -1.95 15.46 -16.80
N HIS A 176 -2.58 16.03 -17.81
CA HIS A 176 -2.26 17.35 -18.33
C HIS A 176 -3.19 18.36 -17.66
N VAL A 177 -2.63 19.38 -17.04
CA VAL A 177 -3.39 20.40 -16.29
C VAL A 177 -3.14 21.79 -16.84
N ASP A 178 -4.11 22.68 -16.61
CA ASP A 178 -3.92 24.13 -16.79
C ASP A 178 -3.21 24.76 -15.57
N GLY A 179 -2.97 26.08 -15.63
CA GLY A 179 -2.32 26.82 -14.52
C GLY A 179 -3.13 26.89 -13.21
N LYS A 180 -4.33 26.27 -13.14
CA LYS A 180 -5.21 26.23 -11.97
C LYS A 180 -5.46 24.81 -11.47
N ASP A 181 -4.65 23.84 -11.89
CA ASP A 181 -4.80 22.41 -11.60
C ASP A 181 -6.10 21.78 -12.18
N ASN A 182 -6.81 22.43 -13.15
CA ASN A 182 -7.88 21.73 -13.86
C ASN A 182 -7.28 20.73 -14.83
N ILE A 183 -7.78 19.49 -14.81
CA ILE A 183 -7.32 18.42 -15.70
C ILE A 183 -7.96 18.63 -17.08
N ILE A 184 -7.14 18.86 -18.09
CA ILE A 184 -7.57 19.06 -19.50
C ILE A 184 -7.37 17.80 -20.34
N ALA A 185 -6.52 16.88 -19.92
CA ALA A 185 -6.39 15.55 -20.51
C ALA A 185 -5.87 14.54 -19.45
N PHE A 186 -6.28 13.28 -19.60
CA PHE A 186 -5.78 12.15 -18.82
C PHE A 186 -5.34 11.03 -19.76
N VAL A 187 -4.11 10.57 -19.64
CA VAL A 187 -3.54 9.55 -20.52
C VAL A 187 -2.92 8.43 -19.70
N GLU A 188 -3.38 7.21 -19.92
CA GLU A 188 -2.86 6.02 -19.24
C GLU A 188 -1.55 5.57 -19.88
N LYS A 189 -0.47 5.59 -19.12
CA LYS A 189 0.88 5.13 -19.49
C LYS A 189 1.41 5.73 -20.80
N PRO A 190 1.46 7.04 -20.92
CA PRO A 190 1.96 7.68 -22.15
C PRO A 190 3.45 7.41 -22.37
N ALA A 191 3.86 7.22 -23.61
CA ALA A 191 5.27 7.11 -23.96
C ALA A 191 6.03 8.43 -23.76
N ASP A 192 5.35 9.57 -23.96
CA ASP A 192 5.86 10.93 -23.69
C ASP A 192 4.88 11.67 -22.74
N PRO A 193 5.09 11.60 -21.42
CA PRO A 193 4.23 12.23 -20.45
C PRO A 193 4.21 13.76 -20.58
N PRO A 194 3.02 14.43 -20.50
CA PRO A 194 2.94 15.89 -20.52
C PRO A 194 3.63 16.49 -19.28
N GLY A 195 4.37 17.57 -19.49
CA GLY A 195 4.97 18.34 -18.39
C GLY A 195 3.97 19.22 -17.66
N ILE A 196 4.25 19.55 -16.40
CA ILE A 196 3.48 20.51 -15.61
C ILE A 196 3.80 21.93 -16.14
N PRO A 197 2.82 22.85 -16.30
CA PRO A 197 3.06 24.18 -16.86
C PRO A 197 4.13 25.00 -16.14
N ASP A 198 4.20 24.88 -14.79
CA ASP A 198 5.17 25.57 -13.94
C ASP A 198 6.49 24.78 -13.72
N LYS A 199 6.52 23.50 -14.08
CA LYS A 199 7.69 22.59 -13.93
C LYS A 199 7.73 21.59 -15.10
N PRO A 200 8.17 21.99 -16.31
CA PRO A 200 8.06 21.15 -17.51
C PRO A 200 8.83 19.80 -17.47
N GLU A 201 9.83 19.69 -16.62
CA GLU A 201 10.62 18.46 -16.39
C GLU A 201 9.90 17.43 -15.51
N PHE A 202 8.81 17.84 -14.83
CA PHE A 202 7.95 16.96 -14.02
C PHE A 202 6.61 16.73 -14.70
N ALA A 203 5.97 15.62 -14.34
CA ALA A 203 4.61 15.26 -14.74
C ALA A 203 3.75 14.96 -13.51
N LEU A 204 2.43 15.09 -13.62
CA LEU A 204 1.48 14.70 -12.58
C LEU A 204 1.02 13.26 -12.82
N ALA A 205 1.54 12.35 -12.01
CA ALA A 205 1.18 10.93 -12.01
C ALA A 205 0.00 10.68 -11.08
N SER A 206 -1.01 9.94 -11.55
CA SER A 206 -2.15 9.53 -10.74
C SER A 206 -1.74 8.55 -9.65
N MET A 207 -2.21 8.81 -8.43
CA MET A 207 -2.01 7.92 -7.28
C MET A 207 -3.08 6.81 -7.18
N GLY A 208 -4.07 6.79 -8.09
CA GLY A 208 -5.24 5.91 -7.94
C GLY A 208 -6.14 6.31 -6.76
N ILE A 209 -6.15 7.60 -6.43
CA ILE A 209 -6.97 8.19 -5.36
C ILE A 209 -7.92 9.18 -6.01
N TYR A 210 -9.24 8.95 -5.82
CA TYR A 210 -10.28 9.76 -6.45
C TYR A 210 -11.32 10.18 -5.43
N VAL A 211 -11.79 11.43 -5.54
CA VAL A 211 -12.95 11.95 -4.78
C VAL A 211 -14.06 12.30 -5.75
N PHE A 212 -15.28 11.84 -5.42
CA PHE A 212 -16.50 12.11 -6.18
C PHE A 212 -17.66 12.48 -5.24
N LYS A 213 -18.64 13.20 -5.78
CA LYS A 213 -19.99 13.13 -5.23
C LYS A 213 -20.59 11.77 -5.52
N THR A 214 -21.21 11.14 -4.52
CA THR A 214 -21.73 9.76 -4.65
C THR A 214 -22.69 9.59 -5.81
N ASN A 215 -23.71 10.44 -5.91
CA ASN A 215 -24.72 10.33 -6.98
C ASN A 215 -24.10 10.46 -8.37
N PHE A 216 -23.16 11.38 -8.54
CA PHE A 216 -22.45 11.56 -9.82
C PHE A 216 -21.62 10.31 -10.16
N LEU A 217 -20.87 9.76 -9.19
CA LEU A 217 -20.11 8.52 -9.41
C LEU A 217 -21.04 7.38 -9.82
N MET A 218 -22.18 7.19 -9.12
CA MET A 218 -23.13 6.11 -9.44
C MET A 218 -23.69 6.23 -10.85
N GLU A 219 -23.97 7.45 -11.31
CA GLU A 219 -24.39 7.72 -12.69
C GLU A 219 -23.30 7.31 -13.69
N GLN A 220 -22.04 7.73 -13.46
CA GLN A 220 -20.93 7.39 -14.35
C GLN A 220 -20.65 5.88 -14.40
N LEU A 221 -20.75 5.19 -13.27
CA LEU A 221 -20.57 3.72 -13.22
C LEU A 221 -21.66 2.99 -13.98
N ARG A 222 -22.94 3.41 -13.86
CA ARG A 222 -24.05 2.84 -14.62
C ARG A 222 -23.90 3.11 -16.13
N ARG A 223 -23.49 4.31 -16.53
CA ARG A 223 -23.19 4.65 -17.92
C ARG A 223 -22.11 3.72 -18.47
N ASP A 224 -20.99 3.62 -17.78
CA ASP A 224 -19.83 2.83 -18.20
C ASP A 224 -20.14 1.33 -18.29
N ALA A 225 -20.90 0.82 -17.33
CA ALA A 225 -21.35 -0.58 -17.34
C ALA A 225 -22.24 -0.93 -18.55
N ALA A 226 -22.96 0.06 -19.11
CA ALA A 226 -23.80 -0.09 -20.31
C ALA A 226 -22.99 0.10 -21.61
N GLU A 227 -21.74 0.60 -21.55
CA GLU A 227 -20.93 0.89 -22.74
C GLU A 227 -20.28 -0.39 -23.27
N PRO A 228 -20.61 -0.80 -24.51
CA PRO A 228 -19.98 -1.96 -25.13
C PRO A 228 -18.49 -1.73 -25.37
N GLY A 229 -17.65 -2.62 -24.84
CA GLY A 229 -16.19 -2.55 -25.01
C GLY A 229 -15.45 -1.73 -23.99
N SER A 230 -16.13 -1.16 -22.97
CA SER A 230 -15.45 -0.59 -21.80
C SER A 230 -14.62 -1.65 -21.08
N SER A 231 -13.43 -1.28 -20.64
CA SER A 231 -12.61 -2.11 -19.74
C SER A 231 -13.03 -1.99 -18.28
N ARG A 232 -14.04 -1.13 -18.00
CA ARG A 232 -14.58 -0.86 -16.67
C ARG A 232 -13.50 -0.44 -15.67
N ASP A 233 -12.60 0.41 -16.12
CA ASP A 233 -11.45 0.88 -15.37
C ASP A 233 -11.51 2.39 -15.13
N PHE A 234 -11.19 2.84 -13.90
CA PHE A 234 -11.21 4.28 -13.60
C PHE A 234 -10.26 5.07 -14.50
N GLY A 235 -9.03 4.60 -14.68
CA GLY A 235 -8.01 5.34 -15.44
C GLY A 235 -8.22 5.31 -16.94
N LYS A 236 -8.87 4.27 -17.49
CA LYS A 236 -9.08 4.12 -18.93
C LYS A 236 -10.42 4.65 -19.41
N ASP A 237 -11.48 4.49 -18.61
CA ASP A 237 -12.84 4.71 -19.07
C ASP A 237 -13.53 5.85 -18.29
N ILE A 238 -13.52 5.84 -16.96
CA ILE A 238 -14.27 6.79 -16.13
C ILE A 238 -13.62 8.17 -16.14
N ILE A 239 -12.34 8.28 -15.75
CA ILE A 239 -11.66 9.57 -15.61
C ILE A 239 -11.52 10.29 -16.95
N PRO A 240 -11.06 9.63 -18.05
CA PRO A 240 -10.98 10.29 -19.36
C PRO A 240 -12.34 10.83 -19.86
N TYR A 241 -13.42 10.08 -19.63
CA TYR A 241 -14.77 10.54 -19.98
C TYR A 241 -15.15 11.80 -19.19
N ILE A 242 -14.93 11.82 -17.86
CA ILE A 242 -15.28 12.98 -17.03
C ILE A 242 -14.42 14.20 -17.40
N VAL A 243 -13.14 14.02 -17.73
CA VAL A 243 -12.26 15.11 -18.19
C VAL A 243 -12.82 15.80 -19.44
N GLN A 244 -13.50 15.07 -20.32
CA GLN A 244 -14.09 15.59 -21.54
C GLN A 244 -15.49 16.24 -21.35
N HIS A 245 -16.25 15.79 -20.35
CA HIS A 245 -17.67 16.11 -20.20
C HIS A 245 -18.03 16.80 -18.89
N GLY A 246 -17.08 17.00 -17.99
CA GLY A 246 -17.28 17.55 -16.66
C GLY A 246 -16.08 18.33 -16.15
N LYS A 247 -16.04 18.56 -14.84
CA LYS A 247 -14.98 19.30 -14.18
C LYS A 247 -14.08 18.37 -13.36
N ALA A 248 -12.90 18.11 -13.89
CA ALA A 248 -11.88 17.30 -13.23
C ALA A 248 -10.73 18.18 -12.68
N ILE A 249 -10.31 17.94 -11.44
CA ILE A 249 -9.25 18.72 -10.77
C ILE A 249 -8.15 17.79 -10.25
N ALA A 250 -6.89 18.21 -10.41
CA ALA A 250 -5.74 17.57 -9.81
C ALA A 250 -5.53 18.07 -8.38
N HIS A 251 -5.39 17.12 -7.44
CA HIS A 251 -4.98 17.39 -6.07
C HIS A 251 -3.54 16.97 -5.90
N ARG A 252 -2.61 17.92 -5.81
CA ARG A 252 -1.19 17.64 -5.61
C ARG A 252 -0.97 17.08 -4.21
N PHE A 253 -0.44 15.87 -4.09
CA PHE A 253 -0.22 15.14 -2.85
C PHE A 253 0.53 15.95 -1.79
N ALA A 254 1.47 16.78 -2.21
CA ALA A 254 2.22 17.66 -1.30
C ALA A 254 1.34 18.58 -0.44
N LYS A 255 0.08 18.87 -0.88
CA LYS A 255 -0.89 19.71 -0.15
C LYS A 255 -1.57 18.97 1.01
N SER A 256 -1.59 17.63 1.01
CA SER A 256 -2.27 16.78 1.99
C SER A 256 -1.39 15.67 2.57
N CYS A 257 -0.13 15.58 2.14
CA CYS A 257 0.84 14.65 2.70
C CYS A 257 1.08 14.98 4.18
N VAL A 258 0.95 13.97 5.03
CA VAL A 258 1.30 14.09 6.45
C VAL A 258 2.79 13.81 6.62
N ARG A 259 3.51 14.80 7.14
CA ARG A 259 4.96 14.79 7.33
C ARG A 259 5.29 14.94 8.81
N SER A 260 6.33 14.26 9.24
CA SER A 260 6.83 14.38 10.63
C SER A 260 7.51 15.73 10.88
N THR A 261 8.14 16.30 9.84
CA THR A 261 8.75 17.65 9.85
C THR A 261 8.42 18.37 8.54
N ALA A 262 8.40 19.71 8.56
CA ALA A 262 8.12 20.52 7.36
C ALA A 262 9.19 20.37 6.26
N GLU A 263 10.38 19.91 6.62
CA GLU A 263 11.54 19.74 5.71
C GLU A 263 11.50 18.42 4.96
N ASN A 264 10.71 17.41 5.44
CA ASN A 264 10.62 16.12 4.79
C ASN A 264 9.89 16.23 3.46
N GLU A 265 10.36 15.48 2.47
CA GLU A 265 9.67 15.33 1.20
C GLU A 265 8.35 14.56 1.35
N ALA A 266 7.47 14.67 0.37
CA ALA A 266 6.20 13.96 0.34
C ALA A 266 6.45 12.47 0.03
N TYR A 267 6.43 11.62 1.06
CA TYR A 267 6.73 10.19 0.93
C TYR A 267 5.56 9.42 0.34
N TRP A 268 5.80 8.85 -0.81
CA TRP A 268 4.92 7.86 -1.44
C TRP A 268 5.76 6.81 -2.17
N ARG A 269 5.39 5.52 -2.04
CA ARG A 269 6.08 4.41 -2.72
C ARG A 269 5.07 3.40 -3.27
N ASP A 270 5.19 3.07 -4.57
CA ASP A 270 4.64 1.85 -5.15
C ASP A 270 5.61 0.68 -4.87
N VAL A 271 5.39 -0.01 -3.77
CA VAL A 271 6.19 -1.19 -3.40
C VAL A 271 5.84 -2.40 -4.28
N GLY A 272 5.79 -2.22 -5.57
CA GLY A 272 5.32 -3.19 -6.56
C GLY A 272 6.37 -4.16 -7.10
N THR A 273 7.67 -3.91 -6.87
CA THR A 273 8.78 -4.80 -7.21
C THR A 273 9.53 -5.25 -5.96
N VAL A 274 10.30 -6.33 -6.04
CA VAL A 274 11.12 -6.82 -4.92
C VAL A 274 12.11 -5.75 -4.46
N ASP A 275 12.72 -5.03 -5.40
CA ASP A 275 13.66 -3.95 -5.11
C ASP A 275 12.99 -2.79 -4.37
N ALA A 276 11.90 -2.25 -4.91
CA ALA A 276 11.17 -1.14 -4.28
C ALA A 276 10.59 -1.53 -2.90
N TYR A 277 10.13 -2.78 -2.76
CA TYR A 277 9.66 -3.33 -1.49
C TYR A 277 10.79 -3.42 -0.46
N TRP A 278 11.95 -3.95 -0.86
CA TRP A 278 13.11 -4.06 0.01
C TRP A 278 13.62 -2.68 0.41
N GLU A 279 13.81 -1.76 -0.54
CA GLU A 279 14.27 -0.38 -0.30
C GLU A 279 13.35 0.32 0.71
N ALA A 280 12.04 0.34 0.46
CA ALA A 280 11.08 1.02 1.33
C ALA A 280 11.04 0.45 2.77
N ASN A 281 11.34 -0.84 2.97
CA ASN A 281 11.46 -1.42 4.31
C ASN A 281 12.81 -1.11 4.96
N ILE A 282 13.91 -1.09 4.20
CA ILE A 282 15.24 -0.79 4.72
C ILE A 282 15.38 0.70 5.08
N ASP A 283 14.79 1.61 4.30
CA ASP A 283 14.75 3.05 4.60
C ASP A 283 14.19 3.34 6.00
N LEU A 284 13.25 2.52 6.49
CA LEU A 284 12.73 2.64 7.86
C LEU A 284 13.79 2.41 8.94
N THR A 285 14.92 1.82 8.61
CA THR A 285 16.04 1.58 9.55
C THR A 285 17.01 2.76 9.65
N ASP A 286 16.84 3.79 8.84
CA ASP A 286 17.63 4.99 8.88
C ASP A 286 17.38 5.80 10.17
N ILE A 287 18.32 6.67 10.55
CA ILE A 287 18.22 7.48 11.78
C ILE A 287 17.00 8.41 11.71
N THR A 288 16.77 9.00 10.55
CA THR A 288 15.63 9.88 10.26
C THR A 288 14.92 9.40 8.99
N PRO A 289 14.06 8.37 9.08
CA PRO A 289 13.36 7.86 7.92
C PRO A 289 12.36 8.88 7.38
N GLU A 290 12.20 8.96 6.06
CA GLU A 290 11.19 9.83 5.43
C GLU A 290 9.76 9.43 5.86
N LEU A 291 9.49 8.14 6.00
CA LEU A 291 8.25 7.61 6.56
C LEU A 291 8.41 7.34 8.05
N ASP A 292 7.86 8.20 8.88
CA ASP A 292 7.86 8.00 10.33
C ASP A 292 6.69 7.10 10.78
N LEU A 293 7.03 5.89 11.26
CA LEU A 293 6.05 4.96 11.85
C LEU A 293 5.80 5.24 13.34
N TYR A 294 6.59 6.10 13.98
CA TYR A 294 6.47 6.47 15.41
C TYR A 294 5.62 7.71 15.64
N ASP A 295 5.13 8.34 14.58
CA ASP A 295 4.21 9.47 14.62
C ASP A 295 2.90 9.08 15.31
N ARG A 296 2.63 9.69 16.47
CA ARG A 296 1.44 9.42 17.29
C ARG A 296 0.21 10.20 16.85
N ASP A 297 0.40 11.26 16.11
CA ASP A 297 -0.69 12.11 15.63
C ASP A 297 -1.31 11.52 14.34
N TRP A 298 -0.52 10.69 13.61
CA TRP A 298 -0.98 9.97 12.42
C TRP A 298 -0.55 8.50 12.44
N PRO A 299 -1.07 7.69 13.38
CA PRO A 299 -0.67 6.29 13.56
C PRO A 299 -1.13 5.42 12.38
N ILE A 300 -0.35 4.41 12.07
CA ILE A 300 -0.77 3.35 11.15
C ILE A 300 -1.39 2.22 11.97
N TRP A 301 -2.72 2.11 11.89
CA TRP A 301 -3.51 1.08 12.56
C TRP A 301 -3.31 -0.27 11.87
N THR A 302 -3.27 -1.32 12.67
CA THR A 302 -3.12 -2.69 12.18
C THR A 302 -3.66 -3.68 13.21
N TYR A 303 -3.70 -4.96 12.87
CA TYR A 303 -4.01 -6.01 13.84
C TYR A 303 -2.98 -6.03 14.98
N ALA A 304 -3.42 -5.79 16.18
CA ALA A 304 -2.60 -5.84 17.39
C ALA A 304 -2.48 -7.29 17.89
N GLU A 305 -1.39 -7.96 17.52
CA GLU A 305 -1.10 -9.29 18.05
C GLU A 305 -0.62 -9.23 19.51
N LEU A 306 -1.15 -10.13 20.36
CA LEU A 306 -0.65 -10.32 21.72
C LEU A 306 0.65 -11.14 21.67
N LYS A 307 1.77 -10.44 21.58
CA LYS A 307 3.11 -11.01 21.45
C LYS A 307 4.03 -10.48 22.55
N PRO A 308 4.92 -11.31 23.12
CA PRO A 308 5.91 -10.85 24.08
C PRO A 308 6.91 -9.89 23.42
N PRO A 309 7.68 -9.12 24.21
CA PRO A 309 8.78 -8.32 23.70
C PRO A 309 9.84 -9.14 22.97
N ALA A 310 10.61 -8.49 22.09
CA ALA A 310 11.80 -9.09 21.50
C ALA A 310 12.85 -9.37 22.57
N LYS A 311 13.58 -10.48 22.43
CA LYS A 311 14.60 -10.94 23.38
C LYS A 311 15.96 -11.10 22.71
N PHE A 312 16.97 -10.44 23.28
CA PHE A 312 18.37 -10.56 22.88
C PHE A 312 19.13 -11.32 23.96
N VAL A 313 19.87 -12.35 23.61
CA VAL A 313 20.58 -13.19 24.57
C VAL A 313 22.00 -13.48 24.12
N HIS A 314 22.83 -13.83 25.09
CA HIS A 314 24.27 -14.02 25.06
C HIS A 314 25.07 -12.75 24.98
N ASP A 315 26.18 -12.73 25.71
CA ASP A 315 27.16 -11.64 25.74
C ASP A 315 28.58 -12.19 25.86
N GLU A 316 28.84 -13.27 25.13
CA GLU A 316 30.17 -13.90 25.05
C GLU A 316 30.88 -13.38 23.79
N ASP A 317 32.22 -13.40 23.80
CA ASP A 317 33.01 -13.02 22.64
C ASP A 317 32.65 -13.89 21.41
N GLY A 318 32.31 -13.21 20.30
CA GLY A 318 31.83 -13.87 19.08
C GLY A 318 30.41 -14.42 19.15
N ARG A 319 29.73 -14.33 20.32
CA ARG A 319 28.37 -14.82 20.51
C ARG A 319 27.52 -13.80 21.28
N ARG A 320 27.22 -12.68 20.65
CA ARG A 320 26.40 -11.61 21.24
C ARG A 320 25.14 -11.37 20.44
N GLY A 321 23.97 -11.39 21.11
CA GLY A 321 22.71 -10.99 20.50
C GLY A 321 22.61 -9.47 20.37
N SER A 322 22.77 -8.92 19.17
CA SER A 322 22.79 -7.47 18.93
C SER A 322 22.04 -7.05 17.67
N ALA A 323 21.50 -5.83 17.69
CA ALA A 323 20.90 -5.18 16.53
C ALA A 323 21.30 -3.70 16.49
N VAL A 324 21.79 -3.25 15.34
CA VAL A 324 22.22 -1.87 15.12
C VAL A 324 21.50 -1.33 13.88
N SER A 325 20.92 -0.11 13.96
CA SER A 325 20.13 0.50 12.90
C SER A 325 19.10 -0.48 12.34
N SER A 326 18.32 -1.14 13.21
CA SER A 326 17.44 -2.23 12.83
C SER A 326 16.10 -2.14 13.58
N LEU A 327 15.02 -2.56 12.93
CA LEU A 327 13.71 -2.71 13.56
C LEU A 327 13.49 -4.18 13.90
N VAL A 328 13.18 -4.49 15.16
CA VAL A 328 12.91 -5.87 15.62
C VAL A 328 11.57 -5.90 16.33
N SER A 329 10.63 -6.62 15.74
CA SER A 329 9.25 -6.72 16.24
C SER A 329 9.12 -7.65 17.44
N GLY A 330 7.95 -7.66 18.06
CA GLY A 330 7.65 -8.55 19.20
C GLY A 330 7.82 -10.04 18.89
N ASP A 331 7.98 -10.85 19.95
CA ASP A 331 8.17 -12.29 19.89
C ASP A 331 9.42 -12.76 19.11
N CYS A 332 10.37 -11.88 18.85
CA CYS A 332 11.65 -12.26 18.23
C CYS A 332 12.66 -12.73 19.29
N ILE A 333 13.48 -13.73 18.96
CA ILE A 333 14.64 -14.11 19.76
C ILE A 333 15.89 -14.02 18.90
N VAL A 334 16.80 -13.10 19.27
CA VAL A 334 18.12 -12.95 18.69
C VAL A 334 19.12 -13.62 19.63
N SER A 335 19.49 -14.86 19.31
CA SER A 335 20.30 -15.72 20.16
C SER A 335 21.76 -15.73 19.72
N GLY A 336 22.55 -14.78 20.19
CA GLY A 336 23.98 -14.70 19.85
C GLY A 336 24.25 -14.44 18.37
N ALA A 337 23.39 -13.68 17.72
CA ALA A 337 23.48 -13.26 16.31
C ALA A 337 23.61 -11.74 16.20
N SER A 338 24.17 -11.25 15.11
CA SER A 338 24.35 -9.82 14.84
C SER A 338 23.46 -9.35 13.69
N LEU A 339 22.67 -8.31 13.94
CA LEU A 339 21.81 -7.67 12.95
C LEU A 339 22.29 -6.24 12.67
N LYS A 340 22.32 -5.87 11.40
CA LYS A 340 22.65 -4.52 10.94
C LYS A 340 21.74 -4.09 9.82
N ARG A 341 21.16 -2.86 9.90
CA ARG A 341 20.26 -2.30 8.90
C ARG A 341 19.21 -3.32 8.43
N SER A 342 18.56 -3.98 9.39
CA SER A 342 17.65 -5.09 9.09
C SER A 342 16.28 -4.87 9.72
N LEU A 343 15.25 -5.32 9.06
CA LEU A 343 13.87 -5.25 9.53
C LEU A 343 13.34 -6.66 9.76
N ILE A 344 13.06 -6.98 11.03
CA ILE A 344 12.67 -8.30 11.49
C ILE A 344 11.23 -8.26 12.00
N PHE A 345 10.36 -8.99 11.31
CA PHE A 345 8.96 -9.11 11.69
C PHE A 345 8.76 -10.08 12.86
N THR A 346 7.55 -10.10 13.36
CA THR A 346 7.11 -10.86 14.55
C THR A 346 7.46 -12.34 14.47
N GLY A 347 7.89 -12.92 15.61
CA GLY A 347 8.05 -14.37 15.78
C GLY A 347 9.34 -14.97 15.23
N ALA A 348 10.27 -14.14 14.75
CA ALA A 348 11.53 -14.64 14.20
C ALA A 348 12.44 -15.25 15.26
N ARG A 349 13.17 -16.31 14.90
CA ARG A 349 14.21 -16.96 15.72
C ARG A 349 15.53 -16.95 14.95
N ILE A 350 16.55 -16.28 15.49
CA ILE A 350 17.85 -16.12 14.84
C ILE A 350 18.91 -16.71 15.75
N ASN A 351 19.53 -17.81 15.29
CA ASN A 351 20.45 -18.59 16.11
C ASN A 351 21.90 -18.07 16.03
N SER A 352 22.71 -18.53 16.97
CA SER A 352 24.06 -18.03 17.28
C SER A 352 25.01 -18.07 16.09
N TYR A 353 25.92 -17.09 16.09
CA TYR A 353 26.97 -16.89 15.09
C TYR A 353 26.44 -16.50 13.70
N SER A 354 25.16 -16.21 13.58
CA SER A 354 24.57 -15.72 12.33
C SER A 354 24.71 -14.22 12.19
N THR A 355 24.93 -13.75 10.98
CA THR A 355 25.05 -12.32 10.64
C THR A 355 24.01 -11.94 9.58
N LEU A 356 23.25 -10.89 9.86
CA LEU A 356 22.23 -10.37 8.99
C LEU A 356 22.53 -8.90 8.67
N GLU A 357 22.70 -8.57 7.40
CA GLU A 357 22.94 -7.21 6.93
C GLU A 357 21.95 -6.85 5.83
N GLU A 358 21.18 -5.77 6.01
CA GLU A 358 20.16 -5.30 5.06
C GLU A 358 19.12 -6.39 4.72
N VAL A 359 18.63 -7.09 5.72
CA VAL A 359 17.65 -8.19 5.60
C VAL A 359 16.26 -7.72 5.97
N VAL A 360 15.29 -7.99 5.10
CA VAL A 360 13.85 -7.88 5.40
C VAL A 360 13.33 -9.29 5.64
N MET A 361 13.02 -9.60 6.90
CA MET A 361 12.60 -10.94 7.33
C MET A 361 11.13 -10.93 7.76
N LEU A 362 10.27 -11.59 6.99
CA LEU A 362 8.83 -11.69 7.27
C LEU A 362 8.53 -12.56 8.50
N PRO A 363 7.28 -12.59 9.00
CA PRO A 363 6.97 -13.26 10.27
C PRO A 363 7.35 -14.74 10.31
N ASP A 364 7.62 -15.23 11.53
CA ASP A 364 7.81 -16.65 11.85
C ASP A 364 8.98 -17.33 11.13
N VAL A 365 9.99 -16.57 10.69
CA VAL A 365 11.20 -17.11 10.06
C VAL A 365 12.16 -17.66 11.12
N HIS A 366 12.77 -18.80 10.82
CA HIS A 366 13.82 -19.42 11.64
C HIS A 366 15.15 -19.42 10.90
N VAL A 367 16.19 -18.85 11.49
CA VAL A 367 17.55 -18.85 10.95
C VAL A 367 18.43 -19.81 11.77
N GLY A 368 19.02 -20.79 11.11
CA GLY A 368 19.98 -21.72 11.66
C GLY A 368 21.24 -21.03 12.18
N ARG A 369 22.15 -21.77 12.82
CA ARG A 369 23.44 -21.26 13.30
C ARG A 369 24.37 -20.95 12.13
N ASN A 370 25.32 -20.05 12.34
CA ASN A 370 26.39 -19.74 11.36
C ASN A 370 25.88 -19.27 9.97
N ALA A 371 24.61 -18.83 9.85
CA ALA A 371 24.08 -18.31 8.60
C ALA A 371 24.58 -16.89 8.34
N LYS A 372 24.84 -16.58 7.07
CA LYS A 372 25.22 -15.24 6.63
C LYS A 372 24.25 -14.76 5.57
N LEU A 373 23.50 -13.72 5.87
CA LEU A 373 22.44 -13.19 5.03
C LEU A 373 22.69 -11.71 4.75
N LYS A 374 22.78 -11.36 3.48
CA LYS A 374 23.01 -9.98 3.06
C LYS A 374 22.11 -9.60 1.90
N ARG A 375 21.41 -8.45 2.01
CA ARG A 375 20.50 -7.93 0.98
C ARG A 375 19.45 -8.97 0.55
N VAL A 376 18.68 -9.45 1.52
CA VAL A 376 17.75 -10.57 1.34
C VAL A 376 16.35 -10.18 1.82
N VAL A 377 15.33 -10.59 1.08
CA VAL A 377 13.93 -10.65 1.51
C VAL A 377 13.58 -12.11 1.77
N ILE A 378 13.17 -12.44 2.98
CA ILE A 378 12.82 -13.80 3.40
C ILE A 378 11.32 -13.87 3.64
N ASP A 379 10.62 -14.74 2.92
CA ASP A 379 9.17 -14.87 3.04
C ASP A 379 8.78 -15.51 4.39
N HIS A 380 7.50 -15.38 4.72
CA HIS A 380 6.89 -15.87 5.96
C HIS A 380 7.13 -17.36 6.20
N GLY A 381 7.56 -17.68 7.43
CA GLY A 381 7.69 -19.06 7.91
C GLY A 381 8.87 -19.85 7.35
N VAL A 382 9.78 -19.22 6.62
CA VAL A 382 10.96 -19.86 6.03
C VAL A 382 11.91 -20.34 7.13
N ARG A 383 12.48 -21.52 6.93
CA ARG A 383 13.52 -22.11 7.78
C ARG A 383 14.84 -22.10 7.04
N ILE A 384 15.72 -21.19 7.40
CA ILE A 384 17.07 -21.07 6.84
C ILE A 384 17.97 -22.12 7.52
N PRO A 385 18.58 -23.05 6.75
CA PRO A 385 19.50 -24.06 7.29
C PRO A 385 20.73 -23.47 7.96
N GLU A 386 21.37 -24.25 8.82
CA GLU A 386 22.64 -23.90 9.44
C GLU A 386 23.73 -23.71 8.39
N GLY A 387 24.56 -22.66 8.56
CA GLY A 387 25.69 -22.36 7.68
C GLY A 387 25.34 -21.84 6.31
N LEU A 388 24.05 -21.59 6.00
CA LEU A 388 23.65 -21.08 4.68
C LEU A 388 24.14 -19.65 4.49
N VAL A 389 24.80 -19.40 3.35
CA VAL A 389 25.28 -18.08 2.93
C VAL A 389 24.46 -17.59 1.75
N ILE A 390 23.93 -16.38 1.84
CA ILE A 390 23.13 -15.69 0.80
C ILE A 390 23.59 -14.23 0.69
N GLY A 391 23.80 -13.73 -0.51
CA GLY A 391 24.14 -12.34 -0.81
C GLY A 391 25.65 -12.07 -0.87
N GLU A 392 26.50 -13.10 -0.78
CA GLU A 392 27.96 -12.98 -0.98
C GLU A 392 28.40 -13.42 -2.40
N ASP A 393 27.70 -14.37 -3.01
CA ASP A 393 28.02 -14.88 -4.37
C ASP A 393 26.79 -14.75 -5.29
N PRO A 394 26.69 -13.68 -6.10
CA PRO A 394 25.54 -13.45 -6.97
C PRO A 394 25.28 -14.57 -8.00
N VAL A 395 26.33 -15.25 -8.46
CA VAL A 395 26.21 -16.34 -9.46
C VAL A 395 25.61 -17.59 -8.80
N LEU A 396 26.04 -17.92 -7.60
CA LEU A 396 25.51 -19.03 -6.85
C LEU A 396 24.07 -18.72 -6.38
N ASP A 397 23.82 -17.50 -5.92
CA ASP A 397 22.50 -17.09 -5.46
C ASP A 397 21.46 -17.11 -6.59
N ALA A 398 21.81 -16.67 -7.79
CA ALA A 398 20.92 -16.72 -8.95
C ALA A 398 20.52 -18.15 -9.38
N LYS A 399 21.31 -19.17 -9.00
CA LYS A 399 20.98 -20.60 -9.25
C LYS A 399 20.02 -21.17 -8.20
N ARG A 400 20.02 -20.60 -6.99
CA ARG A 400 19.28 -21.11 -5.82
C ARG A 400 18.01 -20.33 -5.52
N PHE A 401 18.06 -19.02 -5.75
CA PHE A 401 17.04 -18.07 -5.33
C PHE A 401 16.66 -17.14 -6.47
N ARG A 402 15.59 -16.38 -6.26
CA ARG A 402 15.27 -15.29 -7.17
C ARG A 402 16.12 -14.08 -6.81
N VAL A 403 16.90 -13.60 -7.77
CA VAL A 403 17.67 -12.36 -7.66
C VAL A 403 16.99 -11.28 -8.49
N SER A 404 16.77 -10.11 -7.88
CA SER A 404 16.18 -8.93 -8.54
C SER A 404 17.20 -8.19 -9.39
N GLU A 405 16.76 -7.16 -10.12
CA GLU A 405 17.62 -6.32 -10.97
C GLU A 405 18.72 -5.60 -10.17
N LYS A 406 18.42 -5.17 -8.93
CA LYS A 406 19.40 -4.52 -8.03
C LYS A 406 20.16 -5.52 -7.13
N GLY A 407 20.03 -6.83 -7.39
CA GLY A 407 20.77 -7.86 -6.67
C GLY A 407 20.19 -8.26 -5.32
N ILE A 408 18.90 -7.99 -5.06
CA ILE A 408 18.22 -8.44 -3.85
C ILE A 408 17.77 -9.89 -4.01
N CYS A 409 18.13 -10.76 -3.06
CA CYS A 409 17.68 -12.14 -3.07
C CYS A 409 16.31 -12.27 -2.41
N LEU A 410 15.33 -12.85 -3.09
CA LEU A 410 14.06 -13.29 -2.52
C LEU A 410 14.13 -14.79 -2.23
N VAL A 411 13.80 -15.16 -0.98
CA VAL A 411 13.91 -16.53 -0.49
C VAL A 411 12.55 -17.01 0.04
N THR A 412 12.09 -18.13 -0.48
CA THR A 412 10.88 -18.84 -0.04
C THR A 412 11.23 -20.25 0.47
N GLN A 413 10.30 -20.87 1.21
CA GLN A 413 10.53 -22.24 1.69
C GLN A 413 10.72 -23.22 0.54
N ASP A 414 9.93 -23.10 -0.52
CA ASP A 414 10.04 -23.98 -1.70
C ASP A 414 11.42 -23.91 -2.37
N MET A 415 12.11 -22.76 -2.28
CA MET A 415 13.48 -22.61 -2.79
C MET A 415 14.49 -23.29 -1.86
N ILE A 416 14.32 -23.15 -0.54
CA ILE A 416 15.16 -23.84 0.45
C ILE A 416 15.02 -25.37 0.33
N ASP A 417 13.79 -25.86 0.22
CA ASP A 417 13.52 -27.31 0.11
C ASP A 417 14.21 -27.95 -1.13
N LYS A 418 14.32 -27.19 -2.21
CA LYS A 418 15.04 -27.62 -3.43
C LYS A 418 16.56 -27.74 -3.26
N LEU A 419 17.13 -27.15 -2.22
CA LEU A 419 18.57 -27.29 -1.95
C LEU A 419 18.94 -28.67 -1.40
N GLY A 420 17.95 -29.42 -0.85
CA GLY A 420 18.18 -30.74 -0.25
C GLY A 420 19.04 -30.73 1.02
N LEU A 421 19.02 -29.60 1.75
CA LEU A 421 19.79 -29.34 2.97
C LEU A 421 19.00 -29.70 4.22
#